data_d2da08d97cd50c0b0cd839dec9246376
#
_entry.id   d2da08d97cd50c0b0cd839dec9246376
#
_cell.length_a   1.000
_cell.length_b   1.000
_cell.length_c   1.000
_cell.angle_alpha   90.00
_cell.angle_beta   90.00
_cell.angle_gamma   90.00
#
_symmetry.space_group_name_H-M   'P 1'
#
loop_
_entity.id
_entity.type
_entity.pdbx_description
1 polymer ?
#
loop_
_entity_poly.entity_id
_entity_poly.type
_entity_poly.pdbx_seq_one_letter_code
_entity_poly.pdbx_strand_id
1 'polypeptide(L)'
;MFLISLVILRKDPTNKKPSKKIKTMEVKKTETQKQKKFIKNLRDDGYLVFKINDSYISGFPDLIAIKGGVVRFIELKNLDRKGAGLSLEQKHLHGKMKEHGVEVEVIWI
;
A
#
# COMPACT_ATOMS: atom_id res chain seq x y z
N MET A 1 -0.31 9.16 10.25
CA MET A 1 -0.33 8.62 10.32
C MET A 1 -0.85 7.73 10.93
N PHE A 2 -0.93 7.46 11.70
CA PHE A 2 -1.39 6.57 12.28
C PHE A 2 -2.63 6.20 11.86
N LEU A 3 -3.22 6.83 11.27
CA LEU A 3 -4.40 6.52 10.89
C LEU A 3 -4.33 5.33 10.13
N ILE A 4 -3.32 5.02 9.57
CA ILE A 4 -3.16 3.91 8.83
C ILE A 4 -3.31 2.74 9.64
N SER A 5 -2.75 2.71 10.72
CA SER A 5 -2.79 1.58 11.51
C SER A 5 -4.16 1.35 11.94
N LEU A 6 -4.88 2.35 12.12
CA LEU A 6 -6.13 2.16 12.52
C LEU A 6 -6.93 1.43 11.60
N VAL A 7 -6.77 1.66 10.42
CA VAL A 7 -7.52 1.03 9.46
C VAL A 7 -7.33 -0.41 9.54
N ILE A 8 -6.18 -0.83 9.72
CA ILE A 8 -5.91 -2.15 9.80
C ILE A 8 -6.58 -2.77 10.89
N LEU A 9 -6.58 -2.18 11.96
CA LEU A 9 -7.18 -2.73 13.04
C LEU A 9 -8.58 -2.95 12.84
N ARG A 10 -9.21 -2.08 12.29
CA ARG A 10 -10.50 -2.22 12.18
C ARG A 10 -10.93 -3.35 11.50
N LYS A 11 -10.32 -3.81 10.55
CA LYS A 11 -10.76 -4.85 9.93
C LYS A 11 -10.61 -6.03 10.59
N ASP A 12 -9.72 -6.23 11.32
CA ASP A 12 -9.52 -7.41 11.95
C ASP A 12 -10.62 -7.92 12.66
N PRO A 13 -11.17 -7.27 13.44
CA PRO A 13 -12.12 -7.76 14.29
C PRO A 13 -13.18 -8.38 13.60
N THR A 14 -13.53 -7.83 12.70
CA THR A 14 -14.59 -8.33 12.16
C THR A 14 -14.47 -9.57 11.67
N ASN A 15 -13.52 -9.91 11.36
CA ASN A 15 -13.47 -11.07 10.83
C ASN A 15 -13.64 -12.09 11.50
N LYS A 16 -13.62 -12.13 12.39
CA LYS A 16 -13.67 -13.14 13.07
C LYS A 16 -14.56 -14.06 12.72
N LYS A 17 -15.38 -14.04 12.58
CA LYS A 17 -16.24 -14.89 12.46
C LYS A 17 -16.14 -15.72 11.44
N PRO A 18 -16.09 -15.46 10.65
CA PRO A 18 -16.15 -16.24 9.60
C PRO A 18 -15.03 -16.98 9.51
N SER A 19 -14.31 -16.59 9.92
CA SER A 19 -13.28 -17.13 9.80
C SER A 19 -13.16 -18.43 9.90
N LYS A 20 -13.48 -18.93 10.52
CA LYS A 20 -13.29 -20.09 10.76
C LYS A 20 -13.32 -20.94 9.69
N LYS A 21 -13.95 -21.06 9.07
CA LYS A 21 -14.08 -21.95 8.19
C LYS A 21 -13.20 -21.85 7.20
N ILE A 22 -12.73 -20.99 6.99
CA ILE A 22 -12.03 -20.85 6.02
C ILE A 22 -10.82 -21.31 6.07
N LYS A 23 -10.34 -21.32 6.91
CA LYS A 23 -9.19 -21.71 7.10
C LYS A 23 -8.73 -22.71 6.32
N THR A 24 -9.22 -23.37 6.13
CA THR A 24 -8.78 -24.44 5.52
C THR A 24 -8.19 -24.13 4.30
N MET A 25 -8.60 -23.50 3.56
CA MET A 25 -8.10 -23.33 2.43
C MET A 25 -7.30 -22.27 2.33
N GLU A 26 -6.69 -21.92 3.01
CA GLU A 26 -5.99 -20.96 3.05
C GLU A 26 -5.22 -20.69 1.88
N VAL A 27 -5.52 -20.16 0.98
CA VAL A 27 -4.80 -19.85 -0.14
C VAL A 27 -4.24 -18.49 0.10
N LYS A 28 -2.97 -18.31 -0.08
CA LYS A 28 -2.41 -17.05 0.14
C LYS A 28 -2.83 -16.11 -0.91
N LYS A 29 -3.06 -14.86 -0.59
CA LYS A 29 -3.42 -13.87 -1.59
C LYS A 29 -2.23 -13.50 -2.41
N THR A 30 -2.44 -13.32 -3.68
CA THR A 30 -1.39 -12.88 -4.56
C THR A 30 -1.10 -11.41 -4.29
N GLU A 31 0.01 -10.94 -4.80
CA GLU A 31 0.39 -9.56 -4.63
C GLU A 31 -0.67 -8.65 -5.25
N THR A 32 -1.17 -9.03 -6.42
CA THR A 32 -2.21 -8.27 -7.08
C THR A 32 -3.47 -8.17 -6.23
N GLN A 33 -3.87 -9.26 -5.60
CA GLN A 33 -5.03 -9.24 -4.75
C GLN A 33 -4.82 -8.36 -3.53
N LYS A 34 -3.63 -8.39 -2.96
CA LYS A 34 -3.33 -7.55 -1.82
C LYS A 34 -3.38 -6.08 -2.20
N GLN A 35 -2.85 -5.74 -3.36
CA GLN A 35 -2.86 -4.36 -3.81
C GLN A 35 -4.29 -3.90 -4.07
N LYS A 36 -5.10 -4.72 -4.69
CA LYS A 36 -6.47 -4.34 -4.97
C LYS A 36 -7.23 -4.09 -3.67
N LYS A 37 -6.97 -4.91 -2.67
CA LYS A 37 -7.65 -4.73 -1.41
C LYS A 37 -7.20 -3.45 -0.73
N PHE A 38 -5.92 -3.15 -0.80
CA PHE A 38 -5.37 -1.94 -0.20
C PHE A 38 -6.00 -0.71 -0.85
N ILE A 39 -6.08 -0.72 -2.17
CA ILE A 39 -6.65 0.40 -2.91
C ILE A 39 -8.13 0.55 -2.58
N LYS A 40 -8.85 -0.58 -2.48
CA LYS A 40 -10.25 -0.51 -2.17
C LYS A 40 -10.44 0.11 -0.79
N ASN A 41 -9.63 -0.28 0.16
CA ASN A 41 -9.73 0.27 1.50
C ASN A 41 -9.49 1.77 1.52
N LEU A 42 -8.54 2.24 0.73
CA LEU A 42 -8.29 3.67 0.66
C LEU A 42 -9.48 4.39 0.04
N ARG A 43 -10.04 3.81 -1.01
CA ARG A 43 -11.19 4.43 -1.66
C ARG A 43 -12.40 4.46 -0.72
N ASP A 44 -12.59 3.38 0.04
CA ASP A 44 -13.69 3.32 0.99
C ASP A 44 -13.50 4.38 2.07
N ASP A 45 -12.26 4.77 2.31
CA ASP A 45 -11.95 5.76 3.30
C ASP A 45 -11.98 7.17 2.73
N GLY A 46 -12.37 7.33 1.51
CA GLY A 46 -12.56 8.65 0.90
C GLY A 46 -11.42 9.15 0.05
N TYR A 47 -10.41 8.32 -0.21
CA TYR A 47 -9.30 8.78 -1.02
C TYR A 47 -9.58 8.62 -2.50
N LEU A 48 -9.08 9.54 -3.27
CA LEU A 48 -9.03 9.39 -4.72
C LEU A 48 -7.70 8.72 -4.98
N VAL A 49 -7.70 7.55 -5.57
CA VAL A 49 -6.47 6.77 -5.72
C VAL A 49 -6.15 6.50 -7.17
N PHE A 50 -4.90 6.77 -7.54
CA PHE A 50 -4.41 6.46 -8.85
C PHE A 50 -3.33 5.39 -8.73
N LYS A 51 -3.45 4.33 -9.52
CA LYS A 51 -2.43 3.31 -9.54
C LYS A 51 -1.51 3.62 -10.71
N ILE A 52 -0.22 3.70 -10.45
CA ILE A 52 0.74 4.05 -11.48
C ILE A 52 1.35 2.76 -12.02
N ASN A 53 0.97 2.39 -13.19
CA ASN A 53 1.46 1.14 -13.77
C ASN A 53 2.68 1.32 -14.61
N ASP A 54 2.71 2.35 -15.42
CA ASP A 54 3.81 2.54 -16.30
C ASP A 54 4.34 3.91 -16.10
N SER A 55 5.48 4.04 -15.57
CA SER A 55 6.08 5.33 -15.37
C SER A 55 7.36 5.38 -16.17
N TYR A 56 7.63 6.49 -16.79
CA TYR A 56 8.88 6.63 -17.48
C TYR A 56 10.00 6.69 -16.48
N ILE A 57 9.69 7.01 -15.24
CA ILE A 57 10.73 7.20 -14.24
C ILE A 57 10.84 5.96 -13.39
N SER A 58 11.99 5.34 -13.43
CA SER A 58 12.22 4.14 -12.67
C SER A 58 12.16 4.44 -11.18
N GLY A 59 11.46 3.62 -10.44
CA GLY A 59 11.38 3.79 -9.00
C GLY A 59 10.22 4.64 -8.51
N PHE A 60 9.35 5.05 -9.42
CA PHE A 60 8.21 5.88 -9.03
C PHE A 60 7.27 5.08 -8.12
N PRO A 61 6.66 5.72 -7.12
CA PRO A 61 5.77 5.01 -6.21
C PRO A 61 4.56 4.39 -6.92
N ASP A 62 4.02 3.34 -6.35
CA ASP A 62 2.92 2.60 -6.95
C ASP A 62 1.60 3.34 -6.99
N LEU A 63 1.33 4.14 -5.99
CA LEU A 63 0.04 4.80 -5.86
C LEU A 63 0.15 6.26 -5.51
N ILE A 64 -0.84 7.01 -5.96
CA ILE A 64 -1.01 8.38 -5.51
C ILE A 64 -2.39 8.43 -4.90
N ALA A 65 -2.51 8.87 -3.67
CA ALA A 65 -3.80 8.93 -2.98
C ALA A 65 -4.04 10.35 -2.48
N ILE A 66 -5.20 10.88 -2.78
CA ILE A 66 -5.51 12.27 -2.46
C ILE A 66 -6.77 12.37 -1.64
N LYS A 67 -6.72 13.11 -0.56
CA LYS A 67 -7.90 13.32 0.24
C LYS A 67 -7.72 14.61 1.03
N GLY A 68 -8.72 15.46 1.00
CA GLY A 68 -8.67 16.69 1.80
C GLY A 68 -7.50 17.61 1.49
N GLY A 69 -7.11 17.63 0.25
CA GLY A 69 -6.00 18.50 -0.14
C GLY A 69 -4.63 17.90 0.13
N VAL A 70 -4.59 16.72 0.70
CA VAL A 70 -3.31 16.07 1.00
C VAL A 70 -3.03 15.01 -0.04
N VAL A 71 -1.81 15.00 -0.57
CA VAL A 71 -1.41 14.04 -1.57
C VAL A 71 -0.41 13.08 -0.95
N ARG A 72 -0.68 11.79 -1.07
CA ARG A 72 0.21 10.77 -0.53
C ARG A 72 0.78 9.96 -1.66
N PHE A 73 2.08 9.70 -1.60
CA PHE A 73 2.75 8.82 -2.55
C PHE A 73 3.08 7.54 -1.81
N ILE A 74 2.58 6.43 -2.29
CA ILE A 74 2.68 5.17 -1.57
C ILE A 74 3.35 4.10 -2.40
N GLU A 75 4.35 3.47 -1.81
CA GLU A 75 5.03 2.35 -2.42
C GLU A 75 4.60 1.10 -1.66
N LEU A 76 4.04 0.09 -2.35
CA LEU A 76 3.58 -1.11 -1.70
C LEU A 76 4.61 -2.21 -1.81
N LYS A 77 4.90 -2.87 -0.70
CA LYS A 77 5.83 -3.99 -0.67
C LYS A 77 5.11 -5.21 -0.13
N ASN A 78 5.44 -6.36 -0.68
CA ASN A 78 4.77 -7.59 -0.29
C ASN A 78 5.50 -8.22 0.89
N LEU A 79 4.79 -8.40 1.99
CA LEU A 79 5.37 -9.01 3.17
C LEU A 79 5.87 -10.41 2.92
N ASP A 80 5.30 -11.10 1.97
CA ASP A 80 5.71 -12.46 1.68
C ASP A 80 7.03 -12.53 0.94
N ARG A 81 7.54 -11.40 0.47
CA ARG A 81 8.80 -11.41 -0.23
C ARG A 81 9.87 -10.97 0.72
N LYS A 82 10.32 -11.91 1.52
CA LYS A 82 11.28 -11.57 2.50
C LYS A 82 12.55 -11.12 1.94
N GLY A 83 13.17 -10.23 2.53
CA GLY A 83 14.43 -9.71 2.07
C GLY A 83 14.32 -8.70 0.95
N ALA A 84 13.13 -8.53 0.43
CA ALA A 84 12.98 -7.58 -0.63
C ALA A 84 12.85 -6.20 0.00
N GLY A 85 13.55 -5.28 -0.42
CA GLY A 85 13.42 -3.92 0.06
C GLY A 85 13.23 -3.01 -1.12
N LEU A 86 13.54 -1.78 -0.97
CA LEU A 86 13.47 -0.85 -2.08
C LEU A 86 14.63 -1.12 -3.01
N SER A 87 14.39 -1.03 -4.30
CA SER A 87 15.45 -1.15 -5.27
C SER A 87 16.32 0.11 -5.20
N LEU A 88 17.43 0.09 -5.89
CA LEU A 88 18.30 1.24 -5.90
C LEU A 88 17.58 2.40 -6.55
N GLU A 89 16.85 2.13 -7.62
CA GLU A 89 16.13 3.18 -8.32
C GLU A 89 15.07 3.78 -7.42
N GLN A 90 14.40 2.94 -6.62
CA GLN A 90 13.39 3.45 -5.71
C GLN A 90 14.04 4.30 -4.62
N LYS A 91 15.15 3.86 -4.07
CA LYS A 91 15.81 4.62 -3.05
C LYS A 91 16.27 5.97 -3.59
N HIS A 92 16.80 5.95 -4.79
CA HIS A 92 17.29 7.18 -5.40
C HIS A 92 16.14 8.17 -5.64
N LEU A 93 15.07 7.71 -6.25
CA LEU A 93 13.98 8.60 -6.57
C LEU A 93 13.25 9.08 -5.32
N HIS A 94 13.03 8.17 -4.37
CA HIS A 94 12.37 8.56 -3.13
C HIS A 94 13.22 9.61 -2.39
N GLY A 95 14.54 9.48 -2.47
CA GLY A 95 15.42 10.46 -1.86
C GLY A 95 15.30 11.81 -2.53
N LYS A 96 15.18 11.80 -3.86
CA LYS A 96 15.04 13.04 -4.57
C LYS A 96 13.72 13.70 -4.25
N MET A 97 12.67 12.92 -4.16
CA MET A 97 11.36 13.44 -3.82
C MET A 97 11.41 14.07 -2.43
N LYS A 98 12.14 13.44 -1.51
CA LYS A 98 12.23 13.97 -0.18
C LYS A 98 12.97 15.30 -0.18
N GLU A 99 13.99 15.43 -1.01
CA GLU A 99 14.72 16.69 -1.13
C GLU A 99 13.79 17.81 -1.60
N HIS A 100 12.75 17.46 -2.32
CA HIS A 100 11.80 18.44 -2.80
C HIS A 100 10.57 18.55 -1.90
N GLY A 101 10.66 17.99 -0.71
CA GLY A 101 9.59 18.13 0.26
C GLY A 101 8.50 17.09 0.21
N VAL A 102 8.71 16.01 -0.52
CA VAL A 102 7.69 14.99 -0.65
C VAL A 102 8.19 13.68 -0.07
N GLU A 103 7.43 13.12 0.86
CA GLU A 103 7.82 11.88 1.49
C GLU A 103 7.04 10.74 0.87
N VAL A 104 7.71 9.67 0.50
CA VAL A 104 7.05 8.49 -0.04
C VAL A 104 6.85 7.52 1.11
N GLU A 105 5.63 7.01 1.26
CA GLU A 105 5.33 6.04 2.30
C GLU A 105 5.57 4.65 1.75
N VAL A 106 6.29 3.83 2.47
CA VAL A 106 6.50 2.45 2.05
C VAL A 106 5.64 1.61 2.98
N ILE A 107 4.66 0.93 2.41
CA ILE A 107 3.71 0.16 3.20
C ILE A 107 3.79 -1.30 2.82
N TRP A 108 3.98 -2.15 3.82
CA TRP A 108 4.10 -3.58 3.59
C TRP A 108 2.73 -4.24 3.73
N ILE A 109 2.39 -5.05 2.76
CA ILE A 109 1.08 -5.70 2.74
C ILE A 109 1.18 -7.20 2.57
#